data_1d02b5d531d608d466d61a45750eb07b
#
_entry.id   1d02b5d531d608d466d61a45750eb07b
#
_cell.length_a   1.000
_cell.length_b   1.000
_cell.length_c   1.000
_cell.angle_alpha   90.00
_cell.angle_beta   90.00
_cell.angle_gamma   90.00
#
_symmetry.space_group_name_H-M   'P 1'
#
loop_
_entity.id
_entity.type
_entity.pdbx_description
1 polymer ?
#
loop_
_entity_poly.entity_id
_entity_poly.type
_entity_poly.pdbx_seq_one_letter_code
_entity_poly.pdbx_strand_id
1 'polypeptide(L)'
;MLCMAGASVLNSCSDDDSTSSGNPDMPESGNALICNGVVREIKSAVYSVETPGNGEKADASEAASVYTIYLSPTAGLVDVDGMLIADDAVKITVKQPSGAVDLTAAGNGIVYGEIDVNSSNVGEASKAVLSVEFLSARVARISAAIETGGKTLTVAYYGLCKNSDASEEGDDADKVLLDKVPLSWYLGPVKGVESHNYYMAFTDAEHTVSKGRVTLKEAGYLFVADLYAVPGEDAYTLPEGEYMASQLNEDHTFTSQYTGVQYIDAEGNKTQLSLVSGEPLKVTREGDIW
;
A
#
# COMPACT_ATOMS: atom_id res chain seq x y z
N MET A 1 -3.50 -15.30 36.22
CA MET A 1 -3.34 -16.27 35.13
C MET A 1 -4.19 -15.77 33.97
N LEU A 2 -3.59 -14.98 33.11
CA LEU A 2 -4.28 -14.23 32.07
C LEU A 2 -3.96 -14.91 30.74
N CYS A 3 -4.93 -15.54 30.10
CA CYS A 3 -4.79 -16.12 28.76
C CYS A 3 -4.89 -15.03 27.72
N MET A 4 -3.77 -14.74 27.07
CA MET A 4 -3.76 -14.00 25.83
C MET A 4 -4.17 -14.94 24.70
N ALA A 5 -5.34 -14.71 24.12
CA ALA A 5 -5.73 -15.33 22.88
C ALA A 5 -5.16 -14.48 21.74
N GLY A 6 -4.05 -14.92 21.16
CA GLY A 6 -3.51 -14.36 19.94
C GLY A 6 -4.43 -14.71 18.77
N ALA A 7 -4.95 -13.70 18.10
CA ALA A 7 -5.62 -13.86 16.81
C ALA A 7 -4.57 -14.06 15.72
N SER A 8 -4.20 -15.30 15.49
CA SER A 8 -3.49 -15.72 14.27
C SER A 8 -4.54 -16.08 13.23
N VAL A 9 -4.79 -15.15 12.31
CA VAL A 9 -5.50 -15.47 11.07
C VAL A 9 -4.62 -14.96 9.95
N LEU A 10 -3.91 -15.87 9.33
CA LEU A 10 -3.50 -15.97 7.94
C LEU A 10 -2.33 -16.94 7.87
N ASN A 11 -2.64 -18.20 7.71
CA ASN A 11 -1.83 -19.10 6.88
C ASN A 11 -2.61 -20.39 6.63
N SER A 12 -2.94 -20.63 5.38
CA SER A 12 -2.81 -21.98 4.87
C SER A 12 -3.12 -21.99 3.39
N CYS A 13 -2.10 -22.09 2.57
CA CYS A 13 -2.22 -22.78 1.30
C CYS A 13 -2.16 -24.29 1.61
N SER A 14 -3.22 -25.01 1.31
CA SER A 14 -3.17 -26.41 0.90
C SER A 14 -4.35 -26.69 0.01
N ASP A 15 -4.05 -27.20 -1.18
CA ASP A 15 -5.01 -27.81 -2.09
C ASP A 15 -5.90 -28.81 -1.35
N ASP A 16 -7.19 -28.67 -1.48
CA ASP A 16 -8.10 -29.73 -1.92
C ASP A 16 -9.55 -29.21 -2.04
N ASP A 17 -10.15 -29.69 -3.04
CA ASP A 17 -11.46 -29.65 -3.64
C ASP A 17 -12.66 -29.52 -2.67
N SER A 18 -13.64 -28.74 -3.17
CA SER A 18 -15.09 -28.84 -2.97
C SER A 18 -15.78 -27.99 -1.90
N THR A 19 -16.83 -27.35 -2.45
CA THR A 19 -18.01 -26.71 -1.84
C THR A 19 -17.87 -25.26 -1.44
N SER A 20 -18.35 -24.39 -2.36
CA SER A 20 -18.63 -22.98 -2.14
C SER A 20 -19.62 -22.77 -0.99
N SER A 21 -19.13 -22.31 0.13
CA SER A 21 -19.88 -21.50 1.07
C SER A 21 -19.35 -20.07 0.94
N GLY A 22 -20.17 -19.16 0.41
CA GLY A 22 -19.82 -17.82 -0.03
C GLY A 22 -19.03 -17.01 0.99
N ASN A 23 -17.72 -17.08 0.85
CA ASN A 23 -16.85 -16.03 1.33
C ASN A 23 -16.78 -15.02 0.18
N PRO A 24 -17.08 -13.73 0.39
CA PRO A 24 -16.95 -12.74 -0.68
C PRO A 24 -15.52 -12.79 -1.22
N ASP A 25 -15.39 -12.81 -2.55
CA ASP A 25 -14.10 -12.87 -3.22
C ASP A 25 -13.21 -11.71 -2.74
N MET A 26 -12.21 -12.02 -1.92
CA MET A 26 -11.24 -11.03 -1.46
C MET A 26 -10.41 -10.56 -2.65
N PRO A 27 -10.09 -9.24 -2.74
CA PRO A 27 -9.20 -8.73 -3.76
C PRO A 27 -7.83 -9.43 -3.73
N GLU A 28 -7.22 -9.66 -4.89
CA GLU A 28 -5.87 -10.25 -4.99
C GLU A 28 -4.81 -9.45 -4.23
N SER A 29 -4.98 -8.12 -4.14
CA SER A 29 -4.12 -7.24 -3.35
C SER A 29 -4.22 -7.47 -1.84
N GLY A 30 -5.26 -8.13 -1.35
CA GLY A 30 -5.59 -8.24 0.07
C GLY A 30 -6.12 -6.93 0.68
N ASN A 31 -6.17 -5.82 -0.08
CA ASN A 31 -6.65 -4.52 0.38
C ASN A 31 -8.18 -4.45 0.20
N ALA A 32 -8.92 -4.62 1.28
CA ALA A 32 -10.36 -4.77 1.23
C ALA A 32 -11.09 -3.82 2.18
N LEU A 33 -12.17 -3.26 1.68
CA LEU A 33 -13.21 -2.59 2.42
C LEU A 33 -14.49 -3.44 2.32
N ILE A 34 -14.96 -3.96 3.44
CA ILE A 34 -16.15 -4.79 3.50
C ILE A 34 -17.18 -4.09 4.36
N CYS A 35 -18.28 -3.66 3.76
CA CYS A 35 -19.39 -3.04 4.48
C CYS A 35 -20.67 -3.85 4.26
N ASN A 36 -21.27 -4.33 5.35
CA ASN A 36 -22.49 -5.15 5.31
C ASN A 36 -22.38 -6.33 4.32
N GLY A 37 -21.21 -6.98 4.26
CA GLY A 37 -20.92 -8.09 3.36
C GLY A 37 -20.58 -7.71 1.91
N VAL A 38 -20.63 -6.43 1.54
CA VAL A 38 -20.20 -5.96 0.23
C VAL A 38 -18.70 -5.70 0.26
N VAL A 39 -17.95 -6.43 -0.56
CA VAL A 39 -16.49 -6.31 -0.70
C VAL A 39 -16.15 -5.30 -1.78
N ARG A 40 -15.22 -4.40 -1.49
CA ARG A 40 -14.60 -3.48 -2.43
C ARG A 40 -13.10 -3.48 -2.24
N GLU A 41 -12.34 -3.41 -3.31
CA GLU A 41 -10.90 -3.23 -3.25
C GLU A 41 -10.56 -1.78 -2.87
N ILE A 42 -9.65 -1.58 -1.92
CA ILE A 42 -9.10 -0.25 -1.62
C ILE A 42 -7.99 0.04 -2.63
N LYS A 43 -8.16 1.11 -3.42
CA LYS A 43 -7.27 1.49 -4.52
C LYS A 43 -6.47 2.77 -4.25
N SER A 44 -6.89 3.56 -3.27
CA SER A 44 -6.21 4.81 -2.90
C SER A 44 -6.17 4.96 -1.39
N ALA A 45 -5.05 5.48 -0.89
CA ALA A 45 -4.84 5.83 0.51
C ALA A 45 -4.05 7.12 0.62
N VAL A 46 -4.55 8.08 1.39
CA VAL A 46 -3.86 9.33 1.69
C VAL A 46 -4.02 9.67 3.17
N TYR A 47 -3.10 10.48 3.70
CA TYR A 47 -3.22 11.02 5.05
C TYR A 47 -2.74 12.46 5.13
N SER A 48 -3.25 13.18 6.12
CA SER A 48 -2.76 14.49 6.56
C SER A 48 -2.38 14.45 8.03
N VAL A 49 -1.51 15.38 8.45
CA VAL A 49 -1.06 15.47 9.84
C VAL A 49 -1.28 16.89 10.35
N GLU A 50 -2.24 17.07 11.24
CA GLU A 50 -2.39 18.31 11.97
C GLU A 50 -1.44 18.31 13.18
N THR A 51 -0.38 19.11 13.08
CA THR A 51 0.50 19.38 14.24
C THR A 51 -0.08 20.57 14.99
N PRO A 52 -0.30 20.48 16.32
CA PRO A 52 -0.77 21.59 17.09
C PRO A 52 0.17 22.79 16.94
N GLY A 53 -0.37 23.91 16.43
CA GLY A 53 0.41 25.12 16.14
C GLY A 53 1.12 25.64 17.38
N ASN A 54 2.36 26.11 17.20
CA ASN A 54 3.17 26.84 18.20
C ASN A 54 2.56 28.22 18.54
N GLY A 55 1.27 28.26 18.86
CA GLY A 55 0.57 29.46 19.35
C GLY A 55 0.73 29.55 20.87
N GLU A 56 1.52 30.53 21.32
CA GLU A 56 1.66 31.07 22.66
C GLU A 56 1.35 30.09 23.83
N LYS A 57 2.40 29.49 24.40
CA LYS A 57 2.48 28.92 25.76
C LYS A 57 1.29 28.03 26.19
N ALA A 58 1.03 26.96 25.52
CA ALA A 58 0.51 25.75 26.13
C ALA A 58 1.71 24.85 26.51
N ASP A 59 1.69 24.25 27.67
CA ASP A 59 2.74 23.33 28.11
C ASP A 59 3.04 22.29 27.04
N ALA A 60 4.26 22.30 26.52
CA ALA A 60 4.73 21.54 25.37
C ALA A 60 4.72 20.00 25.55
N SER A 61 4.00 19.47 26.53
CA SER A 61 4.06 18.05 26.90
C SER A 61 2.89 17.18 26.41
N GLU A 62 1.81 17.75 25.78
CA GLU A 62 0.62 16.92 25.48
C GLU A 62 -0.06 17.14 24.13
N ALA A 63 0.44 17.96 23.25
CA ALA A 63 -0.20 18.14 21.96
C ALA A 63 0.30 17.10 20.94
N ALA A 64 -0.28 15.90 20.98
CA ALA A 64 -0.01 14.86 19.98
C ALA A 64 -0.55 15.28 18.61
N SER A 65 0.24 15.07 17.55
CA SER A 65 -0.21 15.24 16.17
C SER A 65 -1.42 14.36 15.88
N VAL A 66 -2.38 14.89 15.13
CA VAL A 66 -3.58 14.18 14.70
C VAL A 66 -3.41 13.76 13.25
N TYR A 67 -3.47 12.48 12.99
CA TYR A 67 -3.45 11.90 11.66
C TYR A 67 -4.88 11.69 11.18
N THR A 68 -5.20 12.20 10.01
CA THR A 68 -6.45 11.93 9.30
C THR A 68 -6.13 11.11 8.06
N ILE A 69 -6.65 9.90 7.97
CA ILE A 69 -6.36 8.94 6.91
C ILE A 69 -7.63 8.66 6.13
N TYR A 70 -7.52 8.62 4.82
CA TYR A 70 -8.61 8.26 3.92
C TYR A 70 -8.23 7.04 3.10
N LEU A 71 -9.14 6.07 3.04
CA LEU A 71 -9.02 4.85 2.23
C LEU A 71 -10.19 4.78 1.28
N SER A 72 -9.97 4.69 -0.03
CA SER A 72 -11.06 4.69 -1.01
C SER A 72 -10.92 3.55 -2.03
N PRO A 73 -12.06 2.97 -2.47
CA PRO A 73 -12.11 2.10 -3.65
C PRO A 73 -11.85 2.83 -4.97
N THR A 74 -11.90 4.16 -4.98
CA THR A 74 -11.63 4.95 -6.18
C THR A 74 -10.12 5.12 -6.38
N ALA A 75 -9.62 4.79 -7.57
CA ALA A 75 -8.21 4.95 -7.92
C ALA A 75 -7.85 6.41 -8.25
N GLY A 76 -6.57 6.76 -8.11
CA GLY A 76 -6.05 8.06 -8.54
C GLY A 76 -6.37 9.24 -7.64
N LEU A 77 -6.98 9.02 -6.47
CA LEU A 77 -7.17 10.07 -5.48
C LEU A 77 -5.86 10.22 -4.68
N VAL A 78 -5.19 11.34 -4.89
CA VAL A 78 -3.83 11.58 -4.38
C VAL A 78 -3.76 12.63 -3.28
N ASP A 79 -4.86 13.31 -3.00
CA ASP A 79 -4.97 14.35 -1.99
C ASP A 79 -6.20 14.18 -1.09
N VAL A 80 -6.24 14.91 0.03
CA VAL A 80 -7.34 14.84 1.00
C VAL A 80 -8.62 15.40 0.43
N ASP A 81 -8.54 16.44 -0.39
CA ASP A 81 -9.72 17.06 -1.00
C ASP A 81 -10.43 16.10 -1.96
N GLY A 82 -9.65 15.36 -2.79
CA GLY A 82 -10.18 14.29 -3.64
C GLY A 82 -10.86 13.18 -2.85
N MET A 83 -10.29 12.77 -1.71
CA MET A 83 -10.88 11.76 -0.83
C MET A 83 -12.12 12.25 -0.10
N LEU A 84 -12.16 13.54 0.30
CA LEU A 84 -13.29 14.13 1.00
C LEU A 84 -14.57 14.20 0.15
N ILE A 85 -14.44 14.31 -1.18
CA ILE A 85 -15.59 14.29 -2.11
C ILE A 85 -15.99 12.86 -2.51
N ALA A 86 -15.21 11.85 -2.17
CA ALA A 86 -15.55 10.46 -2.46
C ALA A 86 -16.50 9.92 -1.38
N ASP A 87 -17.78 9.74 -1.73
CA ASP A 87 -18.81 9.18 -0.83
C ASP A 87 -18.47 7.78 -0.29
N ASP A 88 -17.50 7.12 -0.88
CA ASP A 88 -17.08 5.76 -0.57
C ASP A 88 -15.73 5.68 0.14
N ALA A 89 -15.19 6.79 0.63
CA ALA A 89 -13.96 6.80 1.41
C ALA A 89 -14.20 6.51 2.89
N VAL A 90 -13.37 5.62 3.47
CA VAL A 90 -13.26 5.47 4.92
C VAL A 90 -12.38 6.58 5.46
N LYS A 91 -12.86 7.32 6.44
CA LYS A 91 -12.08 8.30 7.19
C LYS A 91 -11.68 7.73 8.54
N ILE A 92 -10.41 7.77 8.85
CA ILE A 92 -9.84 7.35 10.14
C ILE A 92 -9.09 8.54 10.73
N THR A 93 -9.38 8.85 11.99
CA THR A 93 -8.67 9.92 12.73
C THR A 93 -7.98 9.29 13.93
N VAL A 94 -6.67 9.49 14.09
CA VAL A 94 -5.87 8.92 15.18
C VAL A 94 -4.78 9.87 15.64
N LYS A 95 -4.45 9.82 16.95
CA LYS A 95 -3.37 10.63 17.53
C LYS A 95 -2.01 9.95 17.53
N GLN A 96 -1.98 8.62 17.54
CA GLN A 96 -0.74 7.84 17.54
C GLN A 96 -0.92 6.59 16.67
N PRO A 97 -0.48 6.64 15.41
CA PRO A 97 -0.64 5.51 14.49
C PRO A 97 0.50 4.48 14.66
N SER A 98 0.59 3.85 15.83
CA SER A 98 1.64 2.89 16.19
C SER A 98 1.13 1.50 16.53
N GLY A 99 -0.01 1.10 15.96
CA GLY A 99 -0.67 -0.18 16.20
C GLY A 99 -2.10 -0.04 16.68
N ALA A 100 -2.48 -0.78 17.73
CA ALA A 100 -3.85 -0.76 18.25
C ALA A 100 -4.27 0.64 18.73
N VAL A 101 -5.43 1.10 18.25
CA VAL A 101 -5.99 2.43 18.54
C VAL A 101 -7.02 2.33 19.66
N ASP A 102 -6.86 3.14 20.68
CA ASP A 102 -7.88 3.32 21.71
C ASP A 102 -8.99 4.27 21.21
N LEU A 103 -10.12 3.70 20.81
CA LEU A 103 -11.27 4.46 20.31
C LEU A 103 -12.04 5.19 21.44
N THR A 104 -11.72 4.96 22.73
CA THR A 104 -12.27 5.73 23.84
C THR A 104 -11.55 7.06 24.03
N ALA A 105 -10.34 7.20 23.46
CA ALA A 105 -9.56 8.42 23.53
C ALA A 105 -10.12 9.49 22.60
N ALA A 106 -10.29 10.71 23.12
CA ALA A 106 -10.80 11.83 22.34
C ALA A 106 -9.95 12.13 21.12
N GLY A 107 -10.58 12.30 19.96
CA GLY A 107 -9.94 12.57 18.67
C GLY A 107 -9.59 11.31 17.87
N ASN A 108 -9.76 10.11 18.41
CA ASN A 108 -9.69 8.87 17.65
C ASN A 108 -11.09 8.47 17.14
N GLY A 109 -11.15 7.95 15.91
CA GLY A 109 -12.43 7.53 15.33
C GLY A 109 -12.30 6.94 13.94
N ILE A 110 -13.38 6.34 13.47
CA ILE A 110 -13.54 5.80 12.12
C ILE A 110 -14.95 6.09 11.61
N VAL A 111 -15.03 6.59 10.38
CA VAL A 111 -16.29 6.95 9.71
C VAL A 111 -16.35 6.30 8.34
N TYR A 112 -17.47 5.68 8.01
CA TYR A 112 -17.81 5.20 6.68
C TYR A 112 -19.31 5.19 6.45
N GLY A 113 -19.81 6.08 5.60
CA GLY A 113 -21.25 6.27 5.40
C GLY A 113 -21.96 6.58 6.70
N GLU A 114 -22.91 5.72 7.12
CA GLU A 114 -23.64 5.86 8.38
C GLU A 114 -22.95 5.19 9.59
N ILE A 115 -21.80 4.57 9.40
CA ILE A 115 -20.97 4.04 10.48
C ILE A 115 -20.05 5.16 10.95
N ASP A 116 -20.27 5.62 12.18
CA ASP A 116 -19.44 6.62 12.86
C ASP A 116 -19.16 6.11 14.26
N VAL A 117 -17.90 5.77 14.54
CA VAL A 117 -17.45 5.28 15.85
C VAL A 117 -16.29 6.13 16.33
N ASN A 118 -16.48 6.74 17.49
CA ASN A 118 -15.53 7.64 18.14
C ASN A 118 -15.68 7.55 19.68
N SER A 119 -14.92 8.36 20.41
CA SER A 119 -14.91 8.32 21.87
C SER A 119 -16.27 8.60 22.55
N SER A 120 -17.22 9.23 21.87
CA SER A 120 -18.53 9.54 22.46
C SER A 120 -19.53 8.38 22.34
N ASN A 121 -19.35 7.46 21.39
CA ASN A 121 -20.32 6.40 21.08
C ASN A 121 -19.72 4.99 20.94
N VAL A 122 -18.42 4.82 21.13
CA VAL A 122 -17.77 3.51 21.02
C VAL A 122 -18.37 2.46 21.97
N GLY A 123 -18.92 2.88 23.09
CA GLY A 123 -19.62 1.99 24.04
C GLY A 123 -20.92 1.40 23.53
N GLU A 124 -21.49 1.94 22.46
CA GLU A 124 -22.72 1.44 21.81
C GLU A 124 -22.42 0.39 20.73
N ALA A 125 -21.16 0.28 20.30
CA ALA A 125 -20.73 -0.72 19.34
C ALA A 125 -20.60 -2.10 20.01
N SER A 126 -21.13 -3.13 19.37
CA SER A 126 -20.93 -4.52 19.83
C SER A 126 -19.49 -5.00 19.57
N LYS A 127 -18.82 -4.38 18.58
CA LYS A 127 -17.41 -4.59 18.29
C LYS A 127 -16.81 -3.29 17.73
N ALA A 128 -15.68 -2.88 18.26
CA ALA A 128 -14.93 -1.73 17.76
C ALA A 128 -13.42 -1.97 17.96
N VAL A 129 -12.77 -2.43 16.90
CA VAL A 129 -11.32 -2.65 16.88
C VAL A 129 -10.76 -1.87 15.70
N LEU A 130 -9.72 -1.08 15.96
CA LEU A 130 -8.98 -0.34 14.97
C LEU A 130 -7.49 -0.48 15.25
N SER A 131 -6.71 -0.72 14.23
CA SER A 131 -5.24 -0.68 14.30
C SER A 131 -4.71 0.12 13.14
N VAL A 132 -3.81 1.06 13.42
CA VAL A 132 -3.15 1.91 12.43
C VAL A 132 -1.67 1.95 12.76
N GLU A 133 -0.84 1.55 11.82
CA GLU A 133 0.61 1.54 11.97
C GLU A 133 1.25 2.10 10.70
N PHE A 134 2.04 3.16 10.83
CA PHE A 134 2.93 3.62 9.76
C PHE A 134 4.27 2.92 9.89
N LEU A 135 4.59 2.09 8.91
CA LEU A 135 5.88 1.37 8.81
C LEU A 135 6.97 2.28 8.25
N SER A 136 6.57 3.27 7.47
CA SER A 136 7.40 4.38 7.00
C SER A 136 6.51 5.60 6.77
N ALA A 137 7.07 6.74 6.39
CA ALA A 137 6.31 7.94 6.04
C ALA A 137 5.27 7.71 4.90
N ARG A 138 5.32 6.55 4.23
CA ARG A 138 4.49 6.25 3.06
C ARG A 138 3.80 4.92 3.09
N VAL A 139 4.14 4.04 4.01
CA VAL A 139 3.58 2.69 4.07
C VAL A 139 2.80 2.57 5.35
N ALA A 140 1.52 2.27 5.20
CA ALA A 140 0.63 2.05 6.32
C ALA A 140 0.06 0.63 6.32
N ARG A 141 -0.09 0.09 7.53
CA ARG A 141 -0.88 -1.10 7.81
C ARG A 141 -2.10 -0.68 8.63
N ILE A 142 -3.29 -0.92 8.10
CA ILE A 142 -4.53 -0.49 8.72
C ILE A 142 -5.49 -1.66 8.74
N SER A 143 -6.08 -1.92 9.89
CA SER A 143 -7.16 -2.89 10.03
C SER A 143 -8.25 -2.36 10.93
N ALA A 144 -9.51 -2.62 10.57
CA ALA A 144 -10.65 -2.32 11.42
C ALA A 144 -11.69 -3.43 11.36
N ALA A 145 -12.37 -3.63 12.49
CA ALA A 145 -13.56 -4.47 12.60
C ALA A 145 -14.56 -3.76 13.51
N ILE A 146 -15.62 -3.23 12.92
CA ILE A 146 -16.65 -2.43 13.60
C ILE A 146 -18.00 -3.08 13.39
N GLU A 147 -18.77 -3.20 14.48
CA GLU A 147 -20.16 -3.64 14.47
C GLU A 147 -20.98 -2.69 15.34
N THR A 148 -21.81 -1.89 14.72
CA THR A 148 -22.63 -0.88 15.39
C THR A 148 -23.98 -0.68 14.70
N GLY A 149 -25.08 -0.52 15.43
CA GLY A 149 -26.40 -0.27 14.87
C GLY A 149 -26.86 -1.31 13.84
N GLY A 150 -26.44 -2.58 13.98
CA GLY A 150 -26.73 -3.65 13.01
C GLY A 150 -25.94 -3.57 11.71
N LYS A 151 -24.96 -2.69 11.61
CA LYS A 151 -24.06 -2.53 10.45
C LYS A 151 -22.68 -3.08 10.79
N THR A 152 -21.98 -3.54 9.75
CA THR A 152 -20.62 -4.08 9.87
C THR A 152 -19.68 -3.37 8.91
N LEU A 153 -18.47 -3.06 9.39
CA LEU A 153 -17.37 -2.55 8.58
C LEU A 153 -16.10 -3.32 8.91
N THR A 154 -15.48 -3.88 7.89
CA THR A 154 -14.13 -4.45 8.00
C THR A 154 -13.22 -3.74 7.01
N VAL A 155 -12.06 -3.33 7.48
CA VAL A 155 -10.99 -2.74 6.68
C VAL A 155 -9.75 -3.60 6.84
N ALA A 156 -9.15 -3.95 5.73
CA ALA A 156 -7.81 -4.52 5.65
C ALA A 156 -7.04 -3.72 4.59
N TYR A 157 -6.01 -3.01 4.99
CA TYR A 157 -5.17 -2.24 4.08
C TYR A 157 -3.72 -2.40 4.45
N TYR A 158 -2.93 -2.61 3.43
CA TYR A 158 -1.50 -2.63 3.52
C TYR A 158 -0.92 -2.10 2.21
N GLY A 159 -0.23 -0.96 2.27
CA GLY A 159 0.28 -0.36 1.04
C GLY A 159 0.72 1.10 1.21
N LEU A 160 0.94 1.74 0.06
CA LEU A 160 1.33 3.14 -0.01
C LEU A 160 0.20 4.04 0.49
N CYS A 161 0.52 4.92 1.43
CA CYS A 161 -0.38 5.93 1.94
C CYS A 161 0.30 7.30 1.78
N LYS A 162 -0.17 8.10 0.81
CA LYS A 162 0.43 9.38 0.45
C LYS A 162 0.16 10.44 1.52
N ASN A 163 1.18 11.23 1.86
CA ASN A 163 0.98 12.42 2.69
C ASN A 163 0.45 13.58 1.83
N SER A 164 -0.75 14.08 2.12
CA SER A 164 -1.37 15.18 1.39
C SER A 164 -0.82 16.56 1.76
N ASP A 165 -0.17 16.68 2.93
CA ASP A 165 0.44 17.93 3.38
C ASP A 165 1.81 18.17 2.72
N ALA A 166 2.37 17.16 2.08
CA ALA A 166 3.60 17.28 1.30
C ALA A 166 3.30 18.08 0.02
N SER A 167 3.94 19.24 -0.14
CA SER A 167 3.79 20.06 -1.34
C SER A 167 4.24 19.31 -2.59
N GLU A 168 3.48 19.39 -3.70
CA GLU A 168 3.85 18.76 -4.97
C GLU A 168 5.15 19.32 -5.57
N GLU A 169 5.54 20.51 -5.16
CA GLU A 169 6.79 21.16 -5.58
C GLU A 169 7.88 20.94 -4.53
N GLY A 170 8.64 19.85 -4.66
CA GLY A 170 9.99 19.76 -4.10
C GLY A 170 10.17 18.98 -2.81
N ASP A 171 9.19 18.26 -2.32
CA ASP A 171 9.44 17.35 -1.21
C ASP A 171 9.84 15.95 -1.76
N ASP A 172 11.17 15.75 -1.88
CA ASP A 172 11.75 14.44 -2.18
C ASP A 172 11.40 13.38 -1.13
N ALA A 173 10.77 13.78 -0.02
CA ALA A 173 10.24 12.87 1.00
C ALA A 173 9.19 11.89 0.43
N ASP A 174 8.55 12.27 -0.69
CA ASP A 174 7.58 11.42 -1.38
C ASP A 174 8.18 10.50 -2.44
N LYS A 175 9.47 10.57 -2.67
CA LYS A 175 10.15 9.71 -3.64
C LYS A 175 11.15 8.83 -2.92
N VAL A 176 11.07 7.54 -3.14
CA VAL A 176 12.15 6.63 -2.77
C VAL A 176 13.06 6.52 -3.98
N LEU A 177 14.27 7.02 -3.84
CA LEU A 177 15.29 6.84 -4.86
C LEU A 177 15.90 5.46 -4.71
N LEU A 178 15.66 4.61 -5.69
CA LEU A 178 16.30 3.30 -5.79
C LEU A 178 17.51 3.43 -6.71
N ASP A 179 18.62 3.87 -6.17
CA ASP A 179 19.85 4.25 -6.89
C ASP A 179 20.76 3.08 -7.26
N LYS A 180 20.44 1.88 -6.78
CA LYS A 180 21.21 0.65 -7.06
C LYS A 180 20.42 -0.27 -7.98
N VAL A 181 21.07 -0.80 -9.01
CA VAL A 181 20.49 -1.74 -10.00
C VAL A 181 21.17 -3.10 -9.87
N PRO A 182 20.78 -3.93 -8.89
CA PRO A 182 21.39 -5.24 -8.67
C PRO A 182 21.20 -6.22 -9.83
N LEU A 183 20.12 -6.09 -10.59
CA LEU A 183 19.84 -6.94 -11.74
C LEU A 183 19.32 -6.09 -12.90
N SER A 184 19.85 -6.38 -14.08
CA SER A 184 19.35 -5.91 -15.37
C SER A 184 19.58 -7.03 -16.39
N TRP A 185 18.53 -7.77 -16.70
CA TRP A 185 18.60 -8.94 -17.57
C TRP A 185 17.73 -8.77 -18.80
N TYR A 186 18.33 -8.93 -19.95
CA TYR A 186 17.62 -9.17 -21.19
C TYR A 186 17.37 -10.67 -21.33
N LEU A 187 16.11 -11.08 -21.31
CA LEU A 187 15.70 -12.48 -21.37
C LEU A 187 15.36 -12.92 -22.80
N GLY A 188 15.32 -11.99 -23.75
CA GLY A 188 15.16 -12.27 -25.18
C GLY A 188 13.72 -12.23 -25.69
N PRO A 189 13.50 -12.67 -26.92
CA PRO A 189 12.20 -12.61 -27.58
C PRO A 189 11.17 -13.53 -26.92
N VAL A 190 9.96 -13.07 -26.79
CA VAL A 190 8.83 -13.81 -26.23
C VAL A 190 8.11 -14.59 -27.33
N LYS A 191 7.84 -15.87 -27.11
CA LYS A 191 7.20 -16.71 -28.09
C LYS A 191 5.77 -16.24 -28.42
N GLY A 192 5.50 -15.94 -29.67
CA GLY A 192 4.16 -15.63 -30.19
C GLY A 192 3.79 -14.15 -30.16
N VAL A 193 4.68 -13.27 -29.70
CA VAL A 193 4.55 -11.82 -29.75
C VAL A 193 5.84 -11.18 -30.29
N GLU A 194 5.81 -9.89 -30.64
CA GLU A 194 7.00 -9.18 -31.14
C GLU A 194 7.87 -8.62 -30.01
N SER A 195 7.33 -8.56 -28.80
CA SER A 195 8.03 -8.03 -27.64
C SER A 195 9.13 -8.96 -27.14
N HIS A 196 10.14 -8.34 -26.53
CA HIS A 196 11.18 -9.01 -25.75
C HIS A 196 10.96 -8.78 -24.27
N ASN A 197 11.52 -9.66 -23.45
CA ASN A 197 11.40 -9.59 -22.01
C ASN A 197 12.66 -9.02 -21.36
N TYR A 198 12.47 -8.07 -20.46
CA TYR A 198 13.48 -7.38 -19.66
C TYR A 198 13.14 -7.53 -18.19
N TYR A 199 14.03 -8.08 -17.41
CA TYR A 199 13.85 -8.31 -15.98
C TYR A 199 14.84 -7.47 -15.20
N MET A 200 14.35 -6.56 -14.38
CA MET A 200 15.17 -5.59 -13.66
C MET A 200 14.84 -5.61 -12.17
N ALA A 201 15.83 -5.27 -11.35
CA ALA A 201 15.62 -5.00 -9.94
C ALA A 201 16.35 -3.73 -9.53
N PHE A 202 15.73 -2.97 -8.64
CA PHE A 202 16.22 -1.69 -8.12
C PHE A 202 16.10 -1.69 -6.60
N THR A 203 17.04 -1.07 -5.90
CA THR A 203 17.02 -0.96 -4.44
C THR A 203 17.75 0.29 -3.95
N ASP A 204 17.37 0.79 -2.78
CA ASP A 204 18.07 1.83 -2.03
C ASP A 204 19.09 1.26 -1.02
N ALA A 205 19.03 -0.04 -0.76
CA ALA A 205 19.77 -0.69 0.31
C ALA A 205 21.02 -1.45 -0.18
N GLU A 206 21.97 -1.71 0.72
CA GLU A 206 23.07 -2.64 0.48
C GLU A 206 22.53 -4.06 0.27
N HIS A 207 23.09 -4.76 -0.71
CA HIS A 207 22.54 -6.02 -1.14
C HIS A 207 23.62 -7.05 -1.54
N THR A 208 23.18 -8.28 -1.72
CA THR A 208 23.94 -9.33 -2.41
C THR A 208 23.09 -9.95 -3.49
N VAL A 209 23.75 -10.40 -4.59
CA VAL A 209 23.09 -11.14 -5.66
C VAL A 209 23.67 -12.55 -5.69
N SER A 210 22.80 -13.55 -5.59
CA SER A 210 23.20 -14.95 -5.72
C SER A 210 22.17 -15.71 -6.52
N LYS A 211 22.60 -16.38 -7.58
CA LYS A 211 21.74 -17.16 -8.49
C LYS A 211 20.50 -16.37 -8.97
N GLY A 212 20.70 -15.08 -9.28
CA GLY A 212 19.64 -14.21 -9.76
C GLY A 212 18.66 -13.71 -8.69
N ARG A 213 18.94 -13.94 -7.42
CA ARG A 213 18.14 -13.46 -6.32
C ARG A 213 18.86 -12.33 -5.60
N VAL A 214 18.18 -11.21 -5.45
CA VAL A 214 18.63 -10.08 -4.63
C VAL A 214 18.25 -10.34 -3.18
N THR A 215 19.19 -10.10 -2.27
CA THR A 215 18.96 -10.15 -0.82
C THR A 215 19.51 -8.88 -0.21
N LEU A 216 18.67 -8.10 0.44
CA LEU A 216 19.08 -6.90 1.14
C LEU A 216 19.82 -7.26 2.42
N LYS A 217 20.80 -6.45 2.79
CA LYS A 217 21.61 -6.59 4.02
C LYS A 217 21.13 -5.69 5.14
N GLU A 218 20.28 -4.74 4.82
CA GLU A 218 19.72 -3.73 5.72
C GLU A 218 18.27 -3.43 5.32
N ALA A 219 17.57 -2.68 6.13
CA ALA A 219 16.21 -2.23 5.80
C ALA A 219 16.21 -1.37 4.54
N GLY A 220 15.23 -1.59 3.67
CA GLY A 220 15.11 -0.85 2.41
C GLY A 220 14.05 -1.39 1.48
N TYR A 221 13.98 -0.79 0.32
CA TYR A 221 13.03 -1.16 -0.73
C TYR A 221 13.72 -2.01 -1.81
N LEU A 222 13.00 -2.99 -2.31
CA LEU A 222 13.36 -3.76 -3.50
C LEU A 222 12.20 -3.68 -4.49
N PHE A 223 12.40 -2.99 -5.59
CA PHE A 223 11.50 -3.00 -6.73
C PHE A 223 12.01 -4.01 -7.76
N VAL A 224 11.12 -4.85 -8.23
CA VAL A 224 11.38 -5.81 -9.31
C VAL A 224 10.41 -5.51 -10.43
N ALA A 225 10.89 -5.49 -11.67
CA ALA A 225 10.10 -5.23 -12.86
C ALA A 225 10.33 -6.31 -13.92
N ASP A 226 9.24 -6.92 -14.37
CA ASP A 226 9.18 -7.89 -15.47
C ASP A 226 8.49 -7.21 -16.66
N LEU A 227 9.29 -6.59 -17.54
CA LEU A 227 8.86 -5.65 -18.56
C LEU A 227 8.92 -6.29 -19.95
N TYR A 228 7.98 -5.91 -20.80
CA TYR A 228 7.86 -6.39 -22.18
C TYR A 228 7.79 -5.19 -23.13
N ALA A 229 8.65 -5.19 -24.14
CA ALA A 229 8.67 -4.14 -25.17
C ALA A 229 9.18 -4.67 -26.50
N VAL A 230 8.69 -4.11 -27.59
CA VAL A 230 9.31 -4.29 -28.91
C VAL A 230 10.66 -3.57 -28.90
N PRO A 231 11.79 -4.27 -29.13
CA PRO A 231 13.09 -3.66 -29.03
C PRO A 231 13.31 -2.58 -30.09
N GLY A 232 14.08 -1.54 -29.71
CA GLY A 232 14.59 -0.56 -30.63
C GLY A 232 15.77 -1.08 -31.47
N GLU A 233 16.66 -0.18 -31.91
CA GLU A 233 17.87 -0.54 -32.67
C GLU A 233 18.82 -1.47 -31.88
N ASP A 234 18.91 -1.27 -30.58
CA ASP A 234 19.62 -2.18 -29.67
C ASP A 234 18.63 -3.00 -28.85
N ALA A 235 18.58 -4.29 -29.14
CA ALA A 235 17.66 -5.21 -28.46
C ALA A 235 17.96 -5.42 -26.96
N TYR A 236 19.14 -5.08 -26.50
CA TYR A 236 19.54 -5.20 -25.09
C TYR A 236 19.11 -3.97 -24.25
N THR A 237 18.72 -2.90 -24.92
CA THR A 237 18.29 -1.66 -24.28
C THR A 237 16.77 -1.66 -24.12
N LEU A 238 16.30 -1.50 -22.87
CA LEU A 238 14.88 -1.35 -22.58
C LEU A 238 14.35 -0.06 -23.25
N PRO A 239 13.31 -0.11 -24.09
CA PRO A 239 12.68 1.09 -24.65
C PRO A 239 12.08 2.02 -23.59
N GLU A 240 12.17 3.32 -23.85
CA GLU A 240 11.46 4.33 -23.05
C GLU A 240 9.96 4.28 -23.32
N GLY A 241 9.15 4.61 -22.34
CA GLY A 241 7.70 4.66 -22.50
C GLY A 241 6.93 4.45 -21.21
N GLU A 242 5.63 4.37 -21.35
CA GLU A 242 4.70 4.05 -20.28
C GLU A 242 4.26 2.58 -20.41
N TYR A 243 4.61 1.78 -19.42
CA TYR A 243 4.34 0.35 -19.39
C TYR A 243 3.07 0.08 -18.56
N MET A 244 2.09 -0.56 -19.16
CA MET A 244 0.83 -0.91 -18.52
C MET A 244 0.82 -2.36 -18.03
N ALA A 245 0.09 -2.64 -16.96
CA ALA A 245 -0.12 -4.00 -16.50
C ALA A 245 -0.89 -4.82 -17.55
N SER A 246 -0.35 -5.97 -17.97
CA SER A 246 -0.97 -6.89 -18.93
C SER A 246 -0.52 -8.32 -18.67
N GLN A 247 -1.40 -9.28 -19.01
CA GLN A 247 -1.09 -10.72 -19.04
C GLN A 247 -0.64 -11.20 -20.43
N LEU A 248 -0.65 -10.32 -21.42
CA LEU A 248 -0.43 -10.70 -22.83
C LEU A 248 1.00 -10.54 -23.31
N ASN A 249 1.88 -9.96 -22.47
CA ASN A 249 3.29 -9.70 -22.76
C ASN A 249 3.51 -8.89 -24.06
N GLU A 250 2.62 -7.95 -24.32
CA GLU A 250 2.63 -7.06 -25.48
C GLU A 250 3.66 -5.94 -25.33
N ASP A 251 3.75 -5.08 -26.35
CA ASP A 251 4.64 -3.92 -26.31
C ASP A 251 4.25 -2.97 -25.17
N HIS A 252 5.25 -2.45 -24.44
CA HIS A 252 5.10 -1.55 -23.31
C HIS A 252 4.15 -2.08 -22.23
N THR A 253 4.35 -3.34 -21.84
CA THR A 253 3.59 -3.95 -20.74
C THR A 253 4.50 -4.51 -19.65
N PHE A 254 3.89 -4.80 -18.49
CA PHE A 254 4.52 -5.56 -17.41
C PHE A 254 3.56 -6.59 -16.83
N THR A 255 4.10 -7.68 -16.29
CA THR A 255 3.27 -8.67 -15.58
C THR A 255 3.18 -8.32 -14.10
N SER A 256 1.95 -8.13 -13.58
CA SER A 256 1.71 -7.82 -12.17
C SER A 256 2.18 -8.94 -11.23
N GLN A 257 2.25 -10.18 -11.73
CA GLN A 257 2.71 -11.33 -10.95
C GLN A 257 4.19 -11.23 -10.56
N TYR A 258 5.03 -10.63 -11.44
CA TYR A 258 6.48 -10.56 -11.26
C TYR A 258 7.01 -9.13 -11.12
N THR A 259 6.12 -8.15 -11.14
CA THR A 259 6.45 -6.74 -10.98
C THR A 259 5.87 -6.22 -9.67
N GLY A 260 6.70 -5.63 -8.82
CA GLY A 260 6.23 -5.12 -7.55
C GLY A 260 7.34 -4.58 -6.67
N VAL A 261 6.93 -3.91 -5.61
CA VAL A 261 7.82 -3.35 -4.59
C VAL A 261 7.69 -4.18 -3.32
N GLN A 262 8.82 -4.50 -2.72
CA GLN A 262 8.90 -5.07 -1.38
C GLN A 262 9.63 -4.09 -0.47
N TYR A 263 9.09 -3.86 0.72
CA TYR A 263 9.86 -3.29 1.81
C TYR A 263 10.41 -4.43 2.69
N ILE A 264 11.66 -4.33 3.08
CA ILE A 264 12.33 -5.29 3.96
C ILE A 264 12.75 -4.50 5.20
N ASP A 265 12.28 -4.89 6.39
CA ASP A 265 12.62 -4.23 7.64
C ASP A 265 14.02 -4.66 8.16
N ALA A 266 14.46 -4.06 9.26
CA ALA A 266 15.76 -4.35 9.87
C ALA A 266 15.88 -5.80 10.38
N GLU A 267 14.77 -6.45 10.67
CA GLU A 267 14.65 -7.83 11.10
C GLU A 267 14.62 -8.81 9.92
N GLY A 268 14.54 -8.30 8.68
CA GLY A 268 14.48 -9.08 7.45
C GLY A 268 13.07 -9.58 7.09
N ASN A 269 12.03 -9.07 7.75
CA ASN A 269 10.66 -9.37 7.36
C ASN A 269 10.34 -8.65 6.06
N LYS A 270 9.65 -9.35 5.17
CA LYS A 270 9.31 -8.85 3.83
C LYS A 270 7.86 -8.45 3.79
N THR A 271 7.66 -7.33 3.17
CA THR A 271 6.37 -6.72 2.99
C THR A 271 6.16 -6.38 1.53
N GLN A 272 5.23 -7.06 0.85
CA GLN A 272 4.86 -6.76 -0.52
C GLN A 272 4.00 -5.50 -0.54
N LEU A 273 4.40 -4.51 -1.34
CA LEU A 273 3.62 -3.32 -1.61
C LEU A 273 2.87 -3.50 -2.92
N SER A 274 1.58 -3.25 -2.92
CA SER A 274 0.79 -3.29 -4.14
C SER A 274 1.15 -2.10 -5.03
N LEU A 275 1.35 -2.35 -6.32
CA LEU A 275 1.36 -1.28 -7.31
C LEU A 275 -0.06 -0.72 -7.46
N VAL A 276 -0.17 0.58 -7.71
CA VAL A 276 -1.47 1.21 -7.95
C VAL A 276 -2.05 0.64 -9.24
N SER A 277 -3.24 0.05 -9.15
CA SER A 277 -3.90 -0.56 -10.31
C SER A 277 -4.28 0.50 -11.34
N GLY A 278 -3.86 0.30 -12.59
CA GLY A 278 -4.16 1.20 -13.71
C GLY A 278 -3.15 2.33 -13.91
N GLU A 279 -2.18 2.49 -13.03
CA GLU A 279 -1.08 3.43 -13.25
C GLU A 279 0.05 2.79 -14.09
N PRO A 280 0.61 3.52 -15.06
CA PRO A 280 1.74 3.03 -15.83
C PRO A 280 3.04 3.09 -15.03
N LEU A 281 3.94 2.16 -15.31
CA LEU A 281 5.35 2.34 -14.98
C LEU A 281 5.99 3.18 -16.10
N LYS A 282 6.51 4.33 -15.75
CA LYS A 282 7.18 5.21 -16.71
C LYS A 282 8.67 4.93 -16.72
N VAL A 283 9.17 4.55 -17.88
CA VAL A 283 10.60 4.36 -18.16
C VAL A 283 11.10 5.55 -18.98
N THR A 284 12.06 6.26 -18.42
CA THR A 284 12.75 7.37 -19.12
C THR A 284 14.24 7.19 -18.93
N ARG A 285 15.02 7.62 -19.95
CA ARG A 285 16.47 7.59 -19.91
C ARG A 285 17.02 9.00 -19.88
N GLU A 286 17.90 9.29 -18.96
CA GLU A 286 18.60 10.56 -18.91
C GLU A 286 20.11 10.31 -19.10
N GLY A 287 20.62 10.59 -20.29
CA GLY A 287 21.99 10.26 -20.66
C GLY A 287 22.23 8.74 -20.74
N ASP A 288 23.20 8.24 -19.99
CA ASP A 288 23.51 6.80 -19.88
C ASP A 288 22.90 6.16 -18.62
N ILE A 289 21.98 6.86 -17.93
CA ILE A 289 21.33 6.42 -16.69
C ILE A 289 19.86 6.08 -17.02
N TRP A 290 19.39 4.98 -16.42
CA TRP A 290 17.98 4.53 -16.46
C TRP A 290 17.23 5.03 -15.25
#